data_6c51c5ff29d9d8d156c11fdc3b7ef761
#
_entry.id   6c51c5ff29d9d8d156c11fdc3b7ef761
#
_cell.length_a   1.000
_cell.length_b   1.000
_cell.length_c   1.000
_cell.angle_alpha   90.00
_cell.angle_beta   90.00
_cell.angle_gamma   90.00
#
_symmetry.space_group_name_H-M   'P 1'
#
loop_
_entity.id
_entity.type
_entity.pdbx_description
1 polymer ?
#
loop_
_entity_poly.entity_id
_entity_poly.type
_entity_poly.pdbx_seq_one_letter_code
_entity_poly.pdbx_strand_id
1 'polypeptide(L)'
;VLHMYALSIETAAVGLVVFLLLYLLFLRFTTKEALVVVLTPVLCMLKLPYVMPVAMGLIGTPASCVSVGCGVVVYYLLQTVITNAPTINSMGAEEATAKLRLLIDGMLGNKAMLVMIAAFAITVIVVYLIRRMSVDHSWTIAMVAGVMIEVMILLVGDLMYDTNLSIVSALLGAVVTLITCKIIEFFRFCLDYSRTEKVQFEDDEYYYYVKAVPKISITVSEKKV
;
A
#
# COMPACT_ATOMS: atom_id res chain seq x y z
N VAL A 1 -10.03 0.40 -16.58
CA VAL A 1 -11.01 1.12 -17.41
C VAL A 1 -10.91 0.68 -18.87
N LEU A 2 -9.75 0.80 -19.56
CA LEU A 2 -9.60 0.39 -20.96
C LEU A 2 -10.00 -1.08 -21.20
N HIS A 3 -9.58 -1.97 -20.31
CA HIS A 3 -9.95 -3.38 -20.39
C HIS A 3 -11.44 -3.62 -20.14
N MET A 4 -12.04 -2.86 -19.22
CA MET A 4 -13.48 -2.89 -18.97
C MET A 4 -14.28 -2.33 -20.15
N TYR A 5 -13.76 -1.32 -20.85
CA TYR A 5 -14.37 -0.76 -22.05
C TYR A 5 -14.44 -1.79 -23.19
N ALA A 6 -13.43 -2.63 -23.32
CA ALA A 6 -13.44 -3.70 -24.32
C ALA A 6 -14.50 -4.78 -24.05
N LEU A 7 -14.97 -4.89 -22.79
CA LEU A 7 -16.01 -5.83 -22.38
C LEU A 7 -17.41 -5.22 -22.47
N SER A 8 -17.59 -4.01 -21.91
CA SER A 8 -18.87 -3.31 -21.90
C SER A 8 -18.65 -1.85 -21.53
N ILE A 9 -19.27 -0.94 -22.28
CA ILE A 9 -19.22 0.51 -22.05
C ILE A 9 -19.78 0.85 -20.66
N GLU A 10 -20.85 0.17 -20.25
CA GLU A 10 -21.53 0.42 -18.98
C GLU A 10 -20.66 0.04 -17.78
N THR A 11 -20.02 -1.13 -17.82
CA THR A 11 -19.10 -1.55 -16.76
C THR A 11 -17.85 -0.67 -16.70
N ALA A 12 -17.37 -0.19 -17.85
CA ALA A 12 -16.29 0.78 -17.91
C ALA A 12 -16.69 2.11 -17.30
N ALA A 13 -17.90 2.60 -17.56
CA ALA A 13 -18.41 3.85 -17.00
C ALA A 13 -18.54 3.76 -15.46
N VAL A 14 -19.13 2.69 -14.94
CA VAL A 14 -19.22 2.45 -13.49
C VAL A 14 -17.84 2.35 -12.85
N GLY A 15 -16.94 1.57 -13.43
CA GLY A 15 -15.57 1.43 -12.94
C GLY A 15 -14.80 2.75 -12.95
N LEU A 16 -14.99 3.58 -13.98
CA LEU A 16 -14.40 4.90 -14.06
C LEU A 16 -14.95 5.84 -12.99
N VAL A 17 -16.26 5.86 -12.79
CA VAL A 17 -16.91 6.70 -11.76
C VAL A 17 -16.44 6.31 -10.37
N VAL A 18 -16.45 5.01 -10.03
CA VAL A 18 -15.96 4.52 -8.73
C VAL A 18 -14.49 4.90 -8.53
N PHE A 19 -13.64 4.68 -9.53
CA PHE A 19 -12.23 5.03 -9.46
C PHE A 19 -12.02 6.54 -9.26
N LEU A 20 -12.73 7.38 -10.02
CA LEU A 20 -12.65 8.84 -9.89
C LEU A 20 -13.14 9.33 -8.51
N LEU A 21 -14.25 8.77 -8.01
CA LEU A 21 -14.76 9.13 -6.69
C LEU A 21 -13.75 8.78 -5.60
N LEU A 22 -13.19 7.58 -5.62
CA LEU A 22 -12.16 7.19 -4.65
C LEU A 22 -10.92 8.07 -4.78
N TYR A 23 -10.44 8.32 -6.00
CA TYR A 23 -9.28 9.16 -6.24
C TYR A 23 -9.50 10.59 -5.73
N LEU A 24 -10.65 11.21 -6.05
CA LEU A 24 -11.00 12.56 -5.59
C LEU A 24 -11.17 12.62 -4.07
N LEU A 25 -11.78 11.61 -3.46
CA LEU A 25 -11.92 11.52 -2.02
C LEU A 25 -10.54 11.55 -1.34
N PHE A 26 -9.61 10.72 -1.80
CA PHE A 26 -8.26 10.64 -1.22
C PHE A 26 -7.38 11.83 -1.58
N LEU A 27 -7.56 12.43 -2.76
CA LEU A 27 -6.88 13.66 -3.16
C LEU A 27 -7.23 14.83 -2.23
N ARG A 28 -8.46 14.85 -1.70
CA ARG A 28 -8.90 15.86 -0.72
C ARG A 28 -8.14 15.77 0.59
N PHE A 29 -7.75 14.56 1.02
CA PHE A 29 -7.00 14.36 2.27
C PHE A 29 -5.51 14.60 2.07
N THR A 30 -4.87 13.83 1.21
CA THR A 30 -3.45 14.02 0.84
C THR A 30 -3.15 13.41 -0.53
N THR A 31 -2.28 14.06 -1.30
CA THR A 31 -1.82 13.53 -2.61
C THR A 31 -1.15 12.17 -2.48
N LYS A 32 -0.48 11.90 -1.36
CA LYS A 32 0.19 10.61 -1.10
C LYS A 32 -0.81 9.46 -1.02
N GLU A 33 -1.91 9.65 -0.29
CA GLU A 33 -2.95 8.63 -0.14
C GLU A 33 -3.68 8.36 -1.47
N ALA A 34 -3.92 9.39 -2.28
CA ALA A 34 -4.49 9.23 -3.62
C ALA A 34 -3.57 8.39 -4.54
N LEU A 35 -2.25 8.61 -4.46
CA LEU A 35 -1.27 7.80 -5.18
C LEU A 35 -1.31 6.32 -4.76
N VAL A 36 -1.48 6.05 -3.45
CA VAL A 36 -1.57 4.69 -2.92
C VAL A 36 -2.77 3.94 -3.48
N VAL A 37 -3.95 4.59 -3.55
CA VAL A 37 -5.17 3.98 -4.14
C VAL A 37 -4.94 3.55 -5.59
N VAL A 38 -4.15 4.32 -6.36
CA VAL A 38 -3.83 3.99 -7.76
C VAL A 38 -2.75 2.92 -7.87
N LEU A 39 -1.72 3.00 -7.02
CA LEU A 39 -0.55 2.14 -7.11
C LEU A 39 -0.83 0.72 -6.58
N THR A 40 -1.68 0.59 -5.55
CA THR A 40 -2.03 -0.71 -4.97
C THR A 40 -2.59 -1.69 -6.00
N PRO A 41 -3.62 -1.37 -6.79
CA PRO A 41 -4.14 -2.31 -7.80
C PRO A 41 -3.10 -2.64 -8.88
N VAL A 42 -2.22 -1.71 -9.24
CA VAL A 42 -1.14 -1.97 -10.21
C VAL A 42 -0.15 -2.99 -9.65
N LEU A 43 0.26 -2.85 -8.40
CA LEU A 43 1.15 -3.82 -7.74
C LEU A 43 0.48 -5.18 -7.55
N CYS A 44 -0.83 -5.22 -7.25
CA CYS A 44 -1.59 -6.46 -7.21
C CYS A 44 -1.59 -7.17 -8.58
N MET A 45 -1.73 -6.44 -9.68
CA MET A 45 -1.65 -7.00 -11.05
C MET A 45 -0.26 -7.53 -11.37
N LEU A 46 0.80 -6.89 -10.86
CA LEU A 46 2.19 -7.32 -10.99
C LEU A 46 2.55 -8.48 -10.04
N LYS A 47 1.60 -8.99 -9.25
CA LYS A 47 1.81 -10.03 -8.23
C LYS A 47 2.79 -9.60 -7.11
N LEU A 48 2.87 -8.31 -6.84
CA LEU A 48 3.67 -7.69 -5.79
C LEU A 48 2.80 -6.94 -4.76
N PRO A 49 1.66 -7.48 -4.34
CA PRO A 49 0.72 -6.75 -3.46
C PRO A 49 1.31 -6.43 -2.09
N TYR A 50 2.20 -7.29 -1.60
CA TYR A 50 2.75 -7.26 -0.23
C TYR A 50 3.63 -6.05 0.06
N VAL A 51 4.16 -5.40 -0.97
CA VAL A 51 5.03 -4.22 -0.83
C VAL A 51 4.28 -3.02 -0.26
N MET A 52 3.02 -2.82 -0.68
CA MET A 52 2.27 -1.60 -0.32
C MET A 52 1.98 -1.44 1.16
N PRO A 53 1.43 -2.45 1.88
CA PRO A 53 1.11 -2.26 3.29
C PRO A 53 2.36 -2.02 4.14
N VAL A 54 3.47 -2.71 3.87
CA VAL A 54 4.73 -2.52 4.60
C VAL A 54 5.32 -1.15 4.29
N ALA A 55 5.41 -0.76 3.01
CA ALA A 55 5.92 0.55 2.61
C ALA A 55 5.09 1.70 3.20
N MET A 56 3.76 1.59 3.18
CA MET A 56 2.90 2.61 3.75
C MET A 56 2.95 2.66 5.28
N GLY A 57 3.14 1.54 5.95
CA GLY A 57 3.44 1.49 7.37
C GLY A 57 4.74 2.21 7.73
N LEU A 58 5.76 2.12 6.86
CA LEU A 58 7.07 2.78 7.04
C LEU A 58 7.04 4.30 6.73
N ILE A 59 6.31 4.74 5.71
CA ILE A 59 6.37 6.14 5.24
C ILE A 59 5.12 6.92 5.65
N GLY A 60 3.98 6.26 5.68
CA GLY A 60 2.65 6.86 5.83
C GLY A 60 2.20 7.07 7.27
N THR A 61 0.92 7.21 7.41
CA THR A 61 0.17 7.35 8.67
C THR A 61 -0.71 6.11 8.90
N PRO A 62 -1.26 5.87 10.09
CA PRO A 62 -2.21 4.77 10.30
C PRO A 62 -3.44 4.84 9.38
N ALA A 63 -3.85 6.05 8.97
CA ALA A 63 -4.95 6.26 8.05
C ALA A 63 -4.67 5.68 6.65
N SER A 64 -3.40 5.45 6.29
CA SER A 64 -3.03 4.82 5.02
C SER A 64 -3.54 3.37 4.87
N CYS A 65 -3.97 2.73 5.98
CA CYS A 65 -4.64 1.42 5.89
C CYS A 65 -5.94 1.50 5.08
N VAL A 66 -6.65 2.64 5.14
CA VAL A 66 -7.89 2.85 4.37
C VAL A 66 -7.58 3.00 2.88
N SER A 67 -6.56 3.78 2.52
CA SER A 67 -6.18 3.98 1.11
C SER A 67 -5.66 2.69 0.47
N VAL A 68 -4.86 1.91 1.20
CA VAL A 68 -4.40 0.59 0.74
C VAL A 68 -5.60 -0.36 0.58
N GLY A 69 -6.50 -0.40 1.57
CA GLY A 69 -7.72 -1.21 1.50
C GLY A 69 -8.61 -0.86 0.31
N CYS A 70 -8.83 0.44 0.04
CA CYS A 70 -9.55 0.90 -1.15
C CYS A 70 -8.86 0.48 -2.45
N GLY A 71 -7.53 0.51 -2.50
CA GLY A 71 -6.78 0.01 -3.65
C GLY A 71 -6.99 -1.49 -3.89
N VAL A 72 -7.06 -2.30 -2.83
CA VAL A 72 -7.41 -3.72 -2.92
C VAL A 72 -8.83 -3.91 -3.45
N VAL A 73 -9.81 -3.13 -2.97
CA VAL A 73 -11.19 -3.17 -3.48
C VAL A 73 -11.22 -2.88 -4.99
N VAL A 74 -10.50 -1.87 -5.45
CA VAL A 74 -10.39 -1.55 -6.90
C VAL A 74 -9.79 -2.73 -7.67
N TYR A 75 -8.76 -3.38 -7.15
CA TYR A 75 -8.17 -4.56 -7.79
C TYR A 75 -9.17 -5.71 -7.93
N TYR A 76 -9.89 -6.03 -6.85
CA TYR A 76 -10.88 -7.11 -6.88
C TYR A 76 -12.11 -6.76 -7.74
N LEU A 77 -12.49 -5.49 -7.82
CA LEU A 77 -13.50 -5.04 -8.79
C LEU A 77 -13.07 -5.38 -10.22
N LEU A 78 -11.85 -5.02 -10.59
CA LEU A 78 -11.30 -5.33 -11.91
C LEU A 78 -11.26 -6.84 -12.16
N GLN A 79 -10.81 -7.60 -11.18
CA GLN A 79 -10.74 -9.06 -11.28
C GLN A 79 -12.14 -9.69 -11.43
N THR A 80 -13.13 -9.22 -10.68
CA THR A 80 -14.52 -9.70 -10.78
C THR A 80 -15.10 -9.41 -12.16
N VAL A 81 -14.83 -8.23 -12.73
CA VAL A 81 -15.24 -7.89 -14.10
C VAL A 81 -14.60 -8.83 -15.13
N ILE A 82 -13.31 -9.10 -15.00
CA ILE A 82 -12.59 -9.98 -15.93
C ILE A 82 -13.13 -11.40 -15.85
N THR A 83 -13.34 -11.91 -14.63
CA THR A 83 -13.84 -13.28 -14.41
C THR A 83 -15.26 -13.47 -14.93
N ASN A 84 -16.12 -12.47 -14.76
CA ASN A 84 -17.51 -12.52 -15.20
C ASN A 84 -17.72 -11.92 -16.62
N ALA A 85 -16.64 -11.65 -17.35
CA ALA A 85 -16.72 -11.07 -18.69
C ALA A 85 -17.66 -11.82 -19.66
N PRO A 86 -17.65 -13.16 -19.74
CA PRO A 86 -18.56 -13.90 -20.63
C PRO A 86 -20.03 -13.65 -20.28
N THR A 87 -20.36 -13.65 -18.98
CA THR A 87 -21.72 -13.42 -18.49
C THR A 87 -22.16 -11.99 -18.74
N ILE A 88 -21.28 -11.01 -18.48
CA ILE A 88 -21.55 -9.59 -18.73
C ILE A 88 -21.82 -9.33 -20.21
N ASN A 89 -21.07 -9.97 -21.11
CA ASN A 89 -21.24 -9.81 -22.55
C ASN A 89 -22.51 -10.47 -23.09
N SER A 90 -23.02 -11.53 -22.42
CA SER A 90 -24.27 -12.16 -22.82
C SER A 90 -25.50 -11.41 -22.34
N MET A 91 -25.37 -10.50 -21.36
CA MET A 91 -26.46 -9.65 -20.87
C MET A 91 -26.68 -8.45 -21.80
N GLY A 92 -27.94 -8.14 -22.14
CA GLY A 92 -28.30 -6.98 -22.95
C GLY A 92 -27.99 -5.63 -22.30
N ALA A 93 -28.00 -4.55 -23.09
CA ALA A 93 -27.77 -3.19 -22.57
C ALA A 93 -28.87 -2.76 -21.59
N GLU A 94 -30.08 -3.30 -21.70
CA GLU A 94 -31.21 -2.99 -20.83
C GLU A 94 -31.07 -3.58 -19.41
N GLU A 95 -30.10 -4.48 -19.19
CA GLU A 95 -29.85 -5.18 -17.90
C GLU A 95 -28.71 -4.55 -17.07
N ALA A 96 -28.49 -3.24 -17.18
CA ALA A 96 -27.41 -2.55 -16.47
C ALA A 96 -27.46 -2.76 -14.93
N THR A 97 -28.66 -2.79 -14.36
CA THR A 97 -28.86 -3.04 -12.93
C THR A 97 -28.48 -4.47 -12.51
N ALA A 98 -28.77 -5.45 -13.36
CA ALA A 98 -28.40 -6.85 -13.14
C ALA A 98 -26.88 -7.04 -13.22
N LYS A 99 -26.22 -6.39 -14.18
CA LYS A 99 -24.74 -6.38 -14.28
C LYS A 99 -24.09 -5.77 -13.04
N LEU A 100 -24.61 -4.63 -12.55
CA LEU A 100 -24.09 -3.97 -11.37
C LEU A 100 -24.26 -4.85 -10.11
N ARG A 101 -25.43 -5.47 -9.97
CA ARG A 101 -25.69 -6.39 -8.85
C ARG A 101 -24.75 -7.58 -8.88
N LEU A 102 -24.53 -8.18 -10.02
CA LEU A 102 -23.60 -9.32 -10.20
C LEU A 102 -22.16 -8.91 -9.77
N LEU A 103 -21.73 -7.71 -10.10
CA LEU A 103 -20.41 -7.20 -9.70
C LEU A 103 -20.32 -6.99 -8.18
N ILE A 104 -21.34 -6.37 -7.59
CA ILE A 104 -21.38 -6.08 -6.16
C ILE A 104 -21.44 -7.39 -5.37
N ASP A 105 -22.33 -8.31 -5.71
CA ASP A 105 -22.47 -9.60 -5.04
C ASP A 105 -21.20 -10.44 -5.19
N GLY A 106 -20.58 -10.43 -6.38
CA GLY A 106 -19.31 -11.11 -6.63
C GLY A 106 -18.14 -10.54 -5.82
N MET A 107 -18.12 -9.25 -5.58
CA MET A 107 -17.12 -8.61 -4.72
C MET A 107 -17.36 -8.89 -3.24
N LEU A 108 -18.59 -8.67 -2.74
CA LEU A 108 -18.92 -8.85 -1.33
C LEU A 108 -18.83 -10.32 -0.90
N GLY A 109 -19.09 -11.25 -1.80
CA GLY A 109 -18.90 -12.68 -1.57
C GLY A 109 -17.46 -13.16 -1.62
N ASN A 110 -16.52 -12.31 -2.05
CA ASN A 110 -15.12 -12.68 -2.22
C ASN A 110 -14.36 -12.66 -0.88
N LYS A 111 -14.23 -13.83 -0.26
CA LYS A 111 -13.53 -13.99 1.03
C LYS A 111 -12.05 -13.64 0.94
N ALA A 112 -11.40 -13.90 -0.21
CA ALA A 112 -10.00 -13.55 -0.42
C ALA A 112 -9.78 -12.03 -0.37
N MET A 113 -10.71 -11.24 -0.90
CA MET A 113 -10.68 -9.78 -0.78
C MET A 113 -10.71 -9.33 0.67
N LEU A 114 -11.63 -9.87 1.47
CA LEU A 114 -11.76 -9.50 2.89
C LEU A 114 -10.52 -9.87 3.70
N VAL A 115 -9.96 -11.06 3.48
CA VAL A 115 -8.71 -11.50 4.11
C VAL A 115 -7.55 -10.58 3.73
N MET A 116 -7.42 -10.22 2.46
CA MET A 116 -6.35 -9.33 1.99
C MET A 116 -6.48 -7.92 2.58
N ILE A 117 -7.69 -7.36 2.64
CA ILE A 117 -7.93 -6.05 3.27
C ILE A 117 -7.56 -6.09 4.76
N ALA A 118 -7.98 -7.14 5.49
CA ALA A 118 -7.65 -7.29 6.90
C ALA A 118 -6.14 -7.44 7.12
N ALA A 119 -5.47 -8.29 6.33
CA ALA A 119 -4.03 -8.47 6.38
C ALA A 119 -3.29 -7.16 6.16
N PHE A 120 -3.63 -6.42 5.13
CA PHE A 120 -2.98 -5.16 4.78
C PHE A 120 -3.22 -4.08 5.83
N ALA A 121 -4.46 -3.94 6.34
CA ALA A 121 -4.77 -2.98 7.38
C ALA A 121 -3.97 -3.23 8.66
N ILE A 122 -3.92 -4.49 9.12
CA ILE A 122 -3.17 -4.87 10.32
C ILE A 122 -1.68 -4.64 10.09
N THR A 123 -1.14 -5.02 8.94
CA THR A 123 0.28 -4.83 8.59
C THR A 123 0.67 -3.35 8.63
N VAL A 124 -0.10 -2.46 7.99
CA VAL A 124 0.15 -1.01 8.02
C VAL A 124 0.22 -0.49 9.46
N ILE A 125 -0.75 -0.87 10.30
CA ILE A 125 -0.83 -0.41 11.69
C ILE A 125 0.36 -0.92 12.49
N VAL A 126 0.68 -2.21 12.40
CA VAL A 126 1.78 -2.82 13.17
C VAL A 126 3.13 -2.24 12.75
N VAL A 127 3.40 -2.14 11.46
CA VAL A 127 4.64 -1.53 10.94
C VAL A 127 4.77 -0.08 11.41
N TYR A 128 3.67 0.68 11.35
CA TYR A 128 3.65 2.06 11.84
C TYR A 128 3.96 2.15 13.33
N LEU A 129 3.38 1.30 14.17
CA LEU A 129 3.60 1.29 15.61
C LEU A 129 5.05 0.93 15.94
N ILE A 130 5.59 -0.13 15.34
CA ILE A 130 6.96 -0.58 15.59
C ILE A 130 7.97 0.49 15.14
N ARG A 131 7.76 1.11 13.97
CA ARG A 131 8.62 2.17 13.47
C ARG A 131 8.76 3.35 14.45
N ARG A 132 7.72 3.64 15.24
CA ARG A 132 7.71 4.74 16.21
C ARG A 132 8.37 4.40 17.55
N MET A 133 8.72 3.16 17.77
CA MET A 133 9.42 2.78 19.00
C MET A 133 10.84 3.33 18.99
N SER A 134 11.29 3.80 20.15
CA SER A 134 12.65 4.31 20.34
C SER A 134 13.64 3.16 20.53
N VAL A 135 13.71 2.27 19.53
CA VAL A 135 14.62 1.12 19.53
C VAL A 135 15.58 1.28 18.35
N ASP A 136 16.85 0.94 18.57
CA ASP A 136 17.81 0.88 17.50
C ASP A 136 17.34 -0.05 16.40
N HIS A 137 17.50 0.38 15.14
CA HIS A 137 17.05 -0.37 13.96
C HIS A 137 15.52 -0.61 13.90
N SER A 138 14.70 0.26 14.54
CA SER A 138 13.24 0.15 14.53
C SER A 138 12.63 -0.02 13.13
N TRP A 139 13.23 0.58 12.10
CA TRP A 139 12.80 0.42 10.71
C TRP A 139 12.97 -1.00 10.19
N THR A 140 14.14 -1.58 10.43
CA THR A 140 14.42 -2.97 10.01
C THR A 140 13.53 -3.96 10.76
N ILE A 141 13.34 -3.75 12.08
CA ILE A 141 12.44 -4.58 12.90
C ILE A 141 11.00 -4.45 12.39
N ALA A 142 10.55 -3.22 12.08
CA ALA A 142 9.21 -2.96 11.55
C ALA A 142 8.97 -3.67 10.20
N MET A 143 9.96 -3.65 9.29
CA MET A 143 9.86 -4.33 7.99
C MET A 143 9.72 -5.85 8.17
N VAL A 144 10.59 -6.45 8.96
CA VAL A 144 10.57 -7.91 9.18
C VAL A 144 9.29 -8.34 9.88
N ALA A 145 8.91 -7.64 10.96
CA ALA A 145 7.67 -7.93 11.68
C ALA A 145 6.43 -7.74 10.80
N GLY A 146 6.40 -6.67 9.99
CA GLY A 146 5.31 -6.41 9.05
C GLY A 146 5.12 -7.55 8.06
N VAL A 147 6.19 -7.95 7.39
CA VAL A 147 6.15 -9.05 6.42
C VAL A 147 5.74 -10.37 7.07
N MET A 148 6.26 -10.67 8.26
CA MET A 148 5.90 -11.89 8.99
C MET A 148 4.41 -11.92 9.34
N ILE A 149 3.87 -10.82 9.88
CA ILE A 149 2.46 -10.72 10.24
C ILE A 149 1.57 -10.81 9.00
N GLU A 150 1.95 -10.15 7.92
CA GLU A 150 1.21 -10.20 6.67
C GLU A 150 1.09 -11.62 6.12
N VAL A 151 2.21 -12.33 6.01
CA VAL A 151 2.25 -13.72 5.57
C VAL A 151 1.43 -14.61 6.51
N MET A 152 1.56 -14.43 7.83
CA MET A 152 0.80 -15.19 8.82
C MET A 152 -0.71 -15.02 8.64
N ILE A 153 -1.20 -13.77 8.50
CA ILE A 153 -2.63 -13.51 8.34
C ILE A 153 -3.14 -14.09 7.02
N LEU A 154 -2.38 -13.98 5.95
CA LEU A 154 -2.76 -14.55 4.66
C LEU A 154 -2.82 -16.07 4.69
N LEU A 155 -1.85 -16.73 5.34
CA LEU A 155 -1.86 -18.19 5.50
C LEU A 155 -3.04 -18.67 6.36
N VAL A 156 -3.31 -17.98 7.48
CA VAL A 156 -4.48 -18.29 8.32
C VAL A 156 -5.78 -18.07 7.55
N GLY A 157 -5.86 -16.99 6.77
CA GLY A 157 -7.01 -16.70 5.93
C GLY A 157 -7.22 -17.74 4.83
N ASP A 158 -6.14 -18.23 4.22
CA ASP A 158 -6.20 -19.31 3.24
C ASP A 158 -6.71 -20.61 3.86
N LEU A 159 -6.19 -20.96 5.03
CA LEU A 159 -6.62 -22.17 5.76
C LEU A 159 -8.09 -22.11 6.19
N MET A 160 -8.60 -20.90 6.55
CA MET A 160 -10.00 -20.75 7.00
C MET A 160 -11.01 -20.64 5.86
N TYR A 161 -10.60 -20.12 4.72
CA TYR A 161 -11.53 -19.73 3.65
C TYR A 161 -11.22 -20.35 2.28
N ASP A 162 -10.21 -21.23 2.18
CA ASP A 162 -9.76 -21.86 0.92
C ASP A 162 -9.57 -20.83 -0.20
N THR A 163 -8.81 -19.78 0.06
CA THR A 163 -8.61 -18.67 -0.87
C THR A 163 -7.69 -19.00 -2.04
N ASN A 164 -7.15 -20.23 -2.06
CA ASN A 164 -6.21 -20.74 -3.06
C ASN A 164 -4.94 -19.90 -3.22
N LEU A 165 -4.45 -19.35 -2.12
CA LEU A 165 -3.19 -18.61 -2.11
C LEU A 165 -2.00 -19.58 -2.24
N SER A 166 -1.16 -19.34 -3.24
CA SER A 166 0.07 -20.11 -3.37
C SER A 166 1.08 -19.68 -2.30
N ILE A 167 1.42 -20.58 -1.39
CA ILE A 167 2.43 -20.36 -0.34
C ILE A 167 3.77 -19.90 -0.95
N VAL A 168 4.15 -20.49 -2.09
CA VAL A 168 5.39 -20.12 -2.80
C VAL A 168 5.33 -18.66 -3.26
N SER A 169 4.20 -18.21 -3.81
CA SER A 169 4.05 -16.82 -4.25
C SER A 169 4.04 -15.84 -3.06
N ALA A 170 3.48 -16.24 -1.93
CA ALA A 170 3.50 -15.45 -0.70
C ALA A 170 4.94 -15.27 -0.16
N LEU A 171 5.71 -16.36 -0.12
CA LEU A 171 7.12 -16.30 0.31
C LEU A 171 8.00 -15.49 -0.64
N LEU A 172 7.85 -15.67 -1.96
CA LEU A 172 8.56 -14.85 -2.94
C LEU A 172 8.18 -13.36 -2.81
N GLY A 173 6.89 -13.08 -2.65
CA GLY A 173 6.39 -11.72 -2.39
C GLY A 173 6.98 -11.11 -1.12
N ALA A 174 7.12 -11.89 -0.05
CA ALA A 174 7.75 -11.48 1.19
C ALA A 174 9.21 -11.07 0.99
N VAL A 175 10.00 -11.87 0.26
CA VAL A 175 11.41 -11.55 -0.04
C VAL A 175 11.50 -10.27 -0.87
N VAL A 176 10.70 -10.13 -1.93
CA VAL A 176 10.68 -8.92 -2.76
C VAL A 176 10.29 -7.70 -1.93
N THR A 177 9.33 -7.85 -1.02
CA THR A 177 8.92 -6.76 -0.12
C THR A 177 10.05 -6.31 0.77
N LEU A 178 10.80 -7.23 1.39
CA LEU A 178 11.96 -6.89 2.21
C LEU A 178 13.03 -6.14 1.41
N ILE A 179 13.35 -6.60 0.20
CA ILE A 179 14.32 -5.94 -0.68
C ILE A 179 13.85 -4.52 -1.02
N THR A 180 12.60 -4.38 -1.46
CA THR A 180 12.03 -3.08 -1.83
C THR A 180 12.00 -2.12 -0.64
N CYS A 181 11.60 -2.59 0.54
CA CYS A 181 11.58 -1.77 1.75
C CYS A 181 12.99 -1.38 2.21
N LYS A 182 14.00 -2.23 2.01
CA LYS A 182 15.41 -1.86 2.25
C LYS A 182 15.90 -0.78 1.29
N ILE A 183 15.48 -0.81 0.05
CA ILE A 183 15.78 0.25 -0.91
C ILE A 183 15.11 1.56 -0.45
N ILE A 184 13.85 1.51 -0.01
CA ILE A 184 13.13 2.68 0.52
C ILE A 184 13.85 3.25 1.76
N GLU A 185 14.28 2.38 2.68
CA GLU A 185 15.06 2.78 3.87
C GLU A 185 16.35 3.48 3.46
N PHE A 186 17.09 2.92 2.51
CA PHE A 186 18.30 3.52 1.98
C PHE A 186 18.05 4.92 1.42
N PHE A 187 17.05 5.08 0.54
CA PHE A 187 16.69 6.39 -0.01
C PHE A 187 16.24 7.38 1.08
N ARG A 188 15.55 6.89 2.10
CA ARG A 188 15.07 7.75 3.19
C ARG A 188 16.18 8.27 4.07
N PHE A 189 17.17 7.46 4.41
CA PHE A 189 18.23 7.80 5.36
C PHE A 189 19.53 8.26 4.71
N CYS A 190 19.86 7.73 3.53
CA CYS A 190 21.13 8.07 2.87
C CYS A 190 21.02 9.27 1.93
N LEU A 191 19.82 9.57 1.42
CA LEU A 191 19.57 10.69 0.49
C LEU A 191 18.78 11.85 1.12
N ASP A 192 18.64 11.88 2.45
CA ASP A 192 17.98 13.00 3.11
C ASP A 192 18.92 14.22 3.16
N TYR A 193 18.94 14.97 2.07
CA TYR A 193 19.66 16.25 1.97
C TYR A 193 19.05 17.36 2.84
N SER A 194 17.91 17.10 3.47
CA SER A 194 17.19 18.08 4.29
C SER A 194 17.48 17.96 5.77
N ARG A 195 18.50 17.21 6.17
CA ARG A 195 18.90 17.08 7.57
C ARG A 195 19.44 18.41 8.08
N THR A 196 18.56 19.19 8.63
CA THR A 196 18.92 20.44 9.30
C THR A 196 19.03 20.18 10.79
N GLU A 197 20.22 20.29 11.34
CA GLU A 197 20.42 20.33 12.77
C GLU A 197 20.15 21.75 13.27
N LYS A 198 19.25 21.88 14.23
CA LYS A 198 19.07 23.14 14.98
C LYS A 198 20.01 23.06 16.16
N VAL A 199 21.07 23.83 16.09
CA VAL A 199 21.99 24.01 17.24
C VAL A 199 21.53 25.24 17.98
N GLN A 200 21.24 25.08 19.27
CA GLN A 200 20.86 26.18 20.16
C GLN A 200 22.11 26.60 20.96
N PHE A 201 22.43 27.83 20.89
CA PHE A 201 23.44 28.45 21.76
C PHE A 201 22.71 29.43 22.68
N GLU A 202 23.11 29.46 23.93
CA GLU A 202 22.58 30.33 24.97
C GLU A 202 23.68 31.28 25.41
N ASP A 203 23.39 32.59 25.46
CA ASP A 203 24.19 33.61 26.08
C ASP A 203 23.32 34.28 27.15
N ASP A 204 23.90 35.08 28.04
CA ASP A 204 23.22 35.72 29.19
C ASP A 204 22.03 36.61 28.80
N GLU A 205 21.95 37.06 27.54
CA GLU A 205 20.89 37.92 27.05
C GLU A 205 20.05 37.32 25.89
N TYR A 206 20.55 36.31 25.13
CA TYR A 206 19.91 35.84 23.92
C TYR A 206 20.03 34.31 23.72
N TYR A 207 18.95 33.72 23.15
CA TYR A 207 18.96 32.39 22.56
C TYR A 207 19.24 32.46 21.07
N TYR A 208 20.30 31.82 20.60
CA TYR A 208 20.67 31.77 19.20
C TYR A 208 20.25 30.43 18.58
N TYR A 209 19.41 30.47 17.57
CA TYR A 209 19.01 29.28 16.81
C TYR A 209 19.75 29.28 15.48
N VAL A 210 20.74 28.43 15.33
CA VAL A 210 21.47 28.27 14.08
C VAL A 210 20.95 27.06 13.35
N LYS A 211 20.53 27.24 12.10
CA LYS A 211 20.12 26.18 11.19
C LYS A 211 21.36 25.68 10.45
N ALA A 212 21.93 24.57 10.89
CA ALA A 212 23.01 23.90 10.18
C ALA A 212 22.42 23.06 9.04
N VAL A 213 22.83 23.34 7.80
CA VAL A 213 22.55 22.51 6.63
C VAL A 213 23.80 21.70 6.33
N PRO A 214 23.77 20.37 6.35
CA PRO A 214 24.96 19.58 6.06
C PRO A 214 25.43 19.89 4.64
N LYS A 215 26.69 20.25 4.50
CA LYS A 215 27.35 20.18 3.20
C LYS A 215 27.36 18.72 2.78
N ILE A 216 27.06 18.42 1.51
CA ILE A 216 27.15 17.10 0.94
C ILE A 216 28.55 16.55 1.28
N SER A 217 28.66 15.80 2.36
CA SER A 217 29.88 15.07 2.67
C SER A 217 29.74 13.68 2.08
N ILE A 218 30.37 13.49 0.94
CA ILE A 218 30.80 12.17 0.51
C ILE A 218 31.55 11.59 1.72
N THR A 219 31.02 10.53 2.28
CA THR A 219 31.51 9.77 3.42
C THR A 219 33.03 9.84 3.58
N VAL A 220 33.46 10.63 4.50
CA VAL A 220 34.80 10.44 5.06
C VAL A 220 34.67 9.31 6.07
N SER A 221 35.21 8.17 5.73
CA SER A 221 35.43 7.07 6.66
C SER A 221 36.16 7.67 7.87
N GLU A 222 35.50 7.76 9.04
CA GLU A 222 36.20 8.04 10.27
C GLU A 222 37.22 6.96 10.52
N LYS A 223 38.48 7.30 10.34
CA LYS A 223 39.54 6.53 10.94
C LYS A 223 39.40 6.64 12.44
N LYS A 224 39.01 5.57 13.09
CA LYS A 224 39.20 5.40 14.53
C LYS A 224 40.67 5.59 14.84
N VAL A 225 40.98 6.59 15.60
CA VAL A 225 42.23 6.71 16.37
C VAL A 225 42.03 6.04 17.69
#